data_93dd7772cbb76aa6a8e9b417766a420a
#
_entry.id   93dd7772cbb76aa6a8e9b417766a420a
#
_cell.length_a   1.000
_cell.length_b   1.000
_cell.length_c   1.000
_cell.angle_alpha   90.00
_cell.angle_beta   90.00
_cell.angle_gamma   90.00
#
_symmetry.space_group_name_H-M   'P 1'
#
loop_
_entity.id
_entity.type
_entity.pdbx_description
1 polymer ?
#
loop_
_entity_poly.entity_id
_entity_poly.type
_entity_poly.pdbx_seq_one_letter_code
_entity_poly.pdbx_strand_id
1 'polypeptide(L)'
;MQKKKCTAIVLAAGQGRRMGTKTQKQYLEIIGKPVLCYSLEVFQESEIIDEIILVVGKGQETYCKKEIVEKYQIQKVKKIVTGGEERYHSVWNGLKEVSKDGYVFIHDGARPFIDQEMIRRVYEEVVQHKACVADMPVKDTIKIVDTSEFAEETPDRSRVWLVQTPQAFENNLIKNAYEILLEKEEYSVTDDAMVVEKILGKKVKLVRGSYENIKITTPEDLDIAGVFAKIQKK
;
A
#
# COMPACT_ATOMS: atom_id res chain seq x y z
N MET A 1 -3.99 -3.49 -27.87
CA MET A 1 -2.87 -4.10 -27.12
C MET A 1 -3.44 -5.12 -26.15
N GLN A 2 -2.82 -6.28 -26.02
CA GLN A 2 -3.24 -7.27 -24.99
C GLN A 2 -2.96 -6.69 -23.59
N LYS A 3 -3.93 -6.81 -22.67
CA LYS A 3 -3.78 -6.37 -21.27
C LYS A 3 -2.56 -7.08 -20.65
N LYS A 4 -1.61 -6.34 -20.10
CA LYS A 4 -0.51 -6.91 -19.32
C LYS A 4 -1.01 -7.38 -17.96
N LYS A 5 -0.38 -8.42 -17.41
CA LYS A 5 -0.72 -8.96 -16.09
C LYS A 5 -0.52 -7.91 -15.00
N CYS A 6 -1.50 -7.80 -14.10
CA CYS A 6 -1.46 -6.92 -12.93
C CYS A 6 -1.48 -7.75 -11.65
N THR A 7 -0.45 -7.57 -10.82
CA THR A 7 -0.30 -8.26 -9.53
C THR A 7 -0.44 -7.26 -8.40
N ALA A 8 -1.31 -7.50 -7.42
CA ALA A 8 -1.34 -6.72 -6.19
C ALA A 8 -0.41 -7.37 -5.14
N ILE A 9 0.49 -6.58 -4.54
CA ILE A 9 1.22 -6.96 -3.32
C ILE A 9 0.53 -6.27 -2.16
N VAL A 10 -0.11 -7.02 -1.27
CA VAL A 10 -0.77 -6.49 -0.09
C VAL A 10 0.10 -6.73 1.14
N LEU A 11 0.54 -5.65 1.77
CA LEU A 11 1.47 -5.68 2.90
C LEU A 11 0.71 -5.78 4.23
N ALA A 12 0.86 -6.90 4.90
CA ALA A 12 0.27 -7.22 6.21
C ALA A 12 1.33 -7.68 7.24
N ALA A 13 2.62 -7.36 7.03
CA ALA A 13 3.71 -7.76 7.91
C ALA A 13 3.98 -6.80 9.08
N GLY A 14 3.37 -5.61 9.08
CA GLY A 14 3.63 -4.57 10.08
C GLY A 14 3.17 -4.97 11.49
N GLN A 15 4.01 -4.72 12.50
CA GLN A 15 3.74 -5.08 13.90
C GLN A 15 2.71 -4.16 14.60
N GLY A 16 2.42 -2.97 14.05
CA GLY A 16 1.40 -2.06 14.59
C GLY A 16 1.71 -1.49 15.98
N ARG A 17 2.98 -1.26 16.35
CA ARG A 17 3.42 -0.85 17.69
C ARG A 17 2.63 0.32 18.29
N ARG A 18 2.17 1.28 17.47
CA ARG A 18 1.40 2.47 17.90
C ARG A 18 -0.03 2.17 18.34
N MET A 19 -0.57 0.98 18.03
CA MET A 19 -1.93 0.59 18.42
C MET A 19 -2.07 0.19 19.89
N GLY A 20 -0.95 -0.15 20.57
CA GLY A 20 -0.99 -0.60 21.96
C GLY A 20 -1.72 -1.94 22.20
N THR A 21 -2.10 -2.66 21.15
CA THR A 21 -2.84 -3.93 21.22
C THR A 21 -1.92 -5.14 21.00
N LYS A 22 -2.30 -6.30 21.58
CA LYS A 22 -1.61 -7.57 21.31
C LYS A 22 -1.86 -8.07 19.88
N THR A 23 -3.00 -7.73 19.30
CA THR A 23 -3.39 -8.09 17.94
C THR A 23 -2.82 -7.06 16.97
N GLN A 24 -2.18 -7.53 15.91
CA GLN A 24 -1.66 -6.63 14.87
C GLN A 24 -2.81 -5.91 14.17
N LYS A 25 -2.61 -4.62 13.87
CA LYS A 25 -3.65 -3.69 13.40
C LYS A 25 -4.42 -4.15 12.17
N GLN A 26 -3.78 -4.87 11.25
CA GLN A 26 -4.41 -5.40 10.04
C GLN A 26 -5.40 -6.54 10.32
N TYR A 27 -5.36 -7.14 11.51
CA TYR A 27 -6.29 -8.18 11.96
C TYR A 27 -7.33 -7.67 12.96
N LEU A 28 -7.26 -6.39 13.37
CA LEU A 28 -8.33 -5.76 14.13
C LEU A 28 -9.57 -5.65 13.26
N GLU A 29 -10.74 -5.64 13.89
CA GLU A 29 -12.00 -5.67 13.15
C GLU A 29 -12.65 -4.29 13.04
N ILE A 30 -13.18 -4.00 11.86
CA ILE A 30 -14.11 -2.91 11.58
C ILE A 30 -15.46 -3.57 11.27
N ILE A 31 -16.45 -3.34 12.12
CA ILE A 31 -17.81 -3.92 11.99
C ILE A 31 -17.77 -5.46 11.77
N GLY A 32 -16.97 -6.16 12.58
CA GLY A 32 -16.90 -7.63 12.57
C GLY A 32 -16.12 -8.24 11.41
N LYS A 33 -15.35 -7.43 10.66
CA LYS A 33 -14.48 -7.90 9.55
C LYS A 33 -13.08 -7.35 9.74
N PRO A 34 -12.01 -8.18 9.63
CA PRO A 34 -10.63 -7.72 9.74
C PRO A 34 -10.30 -6.61 8.74
N VAL A 35 -9.53 -5.60 9.18
CA VAL A 35 -9.08 -4.47 8.36
C VAL A 35 -8.52 -4.94 7.02
N LEU A 36 -7.67 -5.97 7.05
CA LEU A 36 -7.03 -6.53 5.86
C LEU A 36 -8.03 -7.04 4.82
N CYS A 37 -9.16 -7.61 5.26
CA CYS A 37 -10.13 -8.21 4.36
C CYS A 37 -10.81 -7.19 3.45
N TYR A 38 -10.97 -5.94 3.89
CA TYR A 38 -11.60 -4.89 3.08
C TYR A 38 -10.83 -4.66 1.78
N SER A 39 -9.52 -4.43 1.85
CA SER A 39 -8.71 -4.22 0.65
C SER A 39 -8.54 -5.49 -0.18
N LEU A 40 -8.42 -6.67 0.45
CA LEU A 40 -8.32 -7.93 -0.26
C LEU A 40 -9.57 -8.23 -1.09
N GLU A 41 -10.78 -7.97 -0.57
CA GLU A 41 -12.03 -8.12 -1.31
C GLU A 41 -12.09 -7.20 -2.51
N VAL A 42 -11.70 -5.93 -2.37
CA VAL A 42 -11.69 -4.99 -3.49
C VAL A 42 -10.73 -5.44 -4.59
N PHE A 43 -9.53 -5.95 -4.24
CA PHE A 43 -8.61 -6.53 -5.22
C PHE A 43 -9.14 -7.85 -5.82
N GLN A 44 -9.82 -8.67 -5.02
CA GLN A 44 -10.47 -9.91 -5.49
C GLN A 44 -11.53 -9.62 -6.56
N GLU A 45 -12.34 -8.58 -6.38
CA GLU A 45 -13.42 -8.19 -7.30
C GLU A 45 -12.93 -7.41 -8.53
N SER A 46 -11.72 -6.85 -8.48
CA SER A 46 -11.19 -6.02 -9.56
C SER A 46 -10.92 -6.82 -10.84
N GLU A 47 -11.45 -6.38 -11.98
CA GLU A 47 -11.15 -6.93 -13.31
C GLU A 47 -9.71 -6.57 -13.78
N ILE A 48 -9.10 -5.59 -13.14
CA ILE A 48 -7.74 -5.14 -13.46
C ILE A 48 -6.70 -6.07 -12.83
N ILE A 49 -6.90 -6.46 -11.58
CA ILE A 49 -5.96 -7.26 -10.81
C ILE A 49 -6.16 -8.76 -11.11
N ASP A 50 -5.12 -9.42 -11.60
CA ASP A 50 -5.16 -10.83 -11.98
C ASP A 50 -4.80 -11.76 -10.82
N GLU A 51 -3.91 -11.32 -9.91
CA GLU A 51 -3.50 -12.08 -8.73
C GLU A 51 -3.08 -11.17 -7.58
N ILE A 52 -3.06 -11.76 -6.38
CA ILE A 52 -2.62 -11.11 -5.15
C ILE A 52 -1.47 -11.93 -4.55
N ILE A 53 -0.41 -11.23 -4.12
CA ILE A 53 0.64 -11.74 -3.26
C ILE A 53 0.45 -11.08 -1.90
N LEU A 54 0.14 -11.89 -0.87
CA LEU A 54 -0.07 -11.41 0.48
C LEU A 54 1.24 -11.53 1.28
N VAL A 55 1.76 -10.40 1.76
CA VAL A 55 3.00 -10.37 2.55
C VAL A 55 2.65 -10.22 4.02
N VAL A 56 2.95 -11.23 4.84
CA VAL A 56 2.52 -11.33 6.24
C VAL A 56 3.71 -11.37 7.21
N GLY A 57 3.46 -11.11 8.48
CA GLY A 57 4.49 -11.25 9.53
C GLY A 57 4.96 -12.69 9.66
N LYS A 58 6.20 -12.87 10.09
CA LYS A 58 6.80 -14.20 10.35
C LYS A 58 5.90 -15.01 11.29
N GLY A 59 5.55 -16.24 10.88
CA GLY A 59 4.69 -17.16 11.64
C GLY A 59 3.19 -16.88 11.49
N GLN A 60 2.76 -15.88 10.69
CA GLN A 60 1.36 -15.56 10.45
C GLN A 60 0.79 -16.24 9.18
N GLU A 61 1.60 -16.98 8.43
CA GLU A 61 1.24 -17.54 7.13
C GLU A 61 0.04 -18.50 7.24
N THR A 62 0.08 -19.41 8.23
CA THR A 62 -1.01 -20.39 8.47
C THR A 62 -2.29 -19.69 8.92
N TYR A 63 -2.18 -18.71 9.82
CA TYR A 63 -3.32 -17.91 10.28
C TYR A 63 -3.96 -17.17 9.11
N CYS A 64 -3.18 -16.43 8.34
CA CYS A 64 -3.68 -15.68 7.18
C CYS A 64 -4.32 -16.58 6.14
N LYS A 65 -3.74 -17.77 5.90
CA LYS A 65 -4.32 -18.74 4.97
C LYS A 65 -5.72 -19.16 5.41
N LYS A 66 -5.88 -19.58 6.67
CA LYS A 66 -7.14 -20.14 7.18
C LYS A 66 -8.17 -19.06 7.51
N GLU A 67 -7.77 -18.08 8.35
CA GLU A 67 -8.71 -17.10 8.94
C GLU A 67 -8.98 -15.90 8.03
N ILE A 68 -8.13 -15.65 7.03
CA ILE A 68 -8.31 -14.54 6.08
C ILE A 68 -8.64 -15.08 4.69
N VAL A 69 -7.71 -15.78 4.04
CA VAL A 69 -7.85 -16.13 2.64
C VAL A 69 -8.97 -17.16 2.39
N GLU A 70 -8.98 -18.27 3.13
CA GLU A 70 -9.98 -19.33 2.96
C GLU A 70 -11.35 -18.89 3.51
N LYS A 71 -11.38 -18.32 4.72
CA LYS A 71 -12.62 -17.87 5.37
C LYS A 71 -13.37 -16.81 4.57
N TYR A 72 -12.65 -15.86 3.95
CA TYR A 72 -13.22 -14.78 3.14
C TYR A 72 -13.18 -15.07 1.63
N GLN A 73 -12.80 -16.31 1.24
CA GLN A 73 -12.80 -16.80 -0.14
C GLN A 73 -12.01 -15.92 -1.12
N ILE A 74 -10.85 -15.41 -0.70
CA ILE A 74 -10.00 -14.56 -1.54
C ILE A 74 -9.19 -15.41 -2.52
N GLN A 75 -9.80 -15.82 -3.61
CA GLN A 75 -9.25 -16.79 -4.57
C GLN A 75 -8.06 -16.24 -5.38
N LYS A 76 -7.94 -14.90 -5.53
CA LYS A 76 -6.82 -14.27 -6.22
C LYS A 76 -5.53 -14.26 -5.40
N VAL A 77 -5.55 -14.55 -4.11
CA VAL A 77 -4.33 -14.76 -3.33
C VAL A 77 -3.65 -16.05 -3.80
N LYS A 78 -2.60 -15.90 -4.61
CA LYS A 78 -1.85 -17.03 -5.17
C LYS A 78 -0.64 -17.40 -4.32
N LYS A 79 -0.09 -16.44 -3.56
CA LYS A 79 1.05 -16.64 -2.69
C LYS A 79 0.88 -15.88 -1.39
N ILE A 80 1.32 -16.50 -0.29
CA ILE A 80 1.50 -15.87 1.01
C ILE A 80 2.99 -15.95 1.31
N VAL A 81 3.64 -14.81 1.51
CA VAL A 81 5.08 -14.74 1.75
C VAL A 81 5.38 -14.02 3.07
N THR A 82 6.45 -14.42 3.72
CA THR A 82 6.91 -13.76 4.94
C THR A 82 7.52 -12.40 4.62
N GLY A 83 7.14 -11.36 5.35
CA GLY A 83 7.75 -10.04 5.29
C GLY A 83 9.16 -10.03 5.87
N GLY A 84 9.86 -8.91 5.72
CA GLY A 84 11.18 -8.66 6.29
C GLY A 84 11.13 -7.72 7.50
N GLU A 85 12.29 -7.33 7.98
CA GLU A 85 12.44 -6.46 9.17
C GLU A 85 11.85 -5.07 8.94
N GLU A 86 12.12 -4.47 7.77
CA GLU A 86 11.60 -3.18 7.36
C GLU A 86 10.53 -3.33 6.26
N ARG A 87 9.78 -2.22 6.02
CA ARG A 87 8.74 -2.21 5.00
C ARG A 87 9.30 -2.56 3.61
N TYR A 88 10.42 -1.98 3.24
CA TYR A 88 11.03 -2.22 1.93
C TYR A 88 11.53 -3.67 1.75
N HIS A 89 12.01 -4.34 2.81
CA HIS A 89 12.31 -5.78 2.77
C HIS A 89 11.05 -6.62 2.52
N SER A 90 9.92 -6.23 3.14
CA SER A 90 8.64 -6.90 2.92
C SER A 90 8.16 -6.73 1.49
N VAL A 91 8.28 -5.52 0.92
CA VAL A 91 7.98 -5.25 -0.49
C VAL A 91 8.86 -6.10 -1.41
N TRP A 92 10.15 -6.15 -1.15
CA TRP A 92 11.09 -6.96 -1.94
C TRP A 92 10.73 -8.45 -1.93
N ASN A 93 10.36 -8.99 -0.77
CA ASN A 93 9.91 -10.38 -0.67
C ASN A 93 8.67 -10.64 -1.56
N GLY A 94 7.74 -9.70 -1.63
CA GLY A 94 6.63 -9.76 -2.56
C GLY A 94 7.06 -9.63 -4.02
N LEU A 95 7.95 -8.68 -4.35
CA LEU A 95 8.43 -8.43 -5.70
C LEU A 95 9.18 -9.62 -6.32
N LYS A 96 9.88 -10.43 -5.52
CA LYS A 96 10.52 -11.67 -5.99
C LYS A 96 9.52 -12.64 -6.61
N GLU A 97 8.28 -12.63 -6.15
CA GLU A 97 7.22 -13.53 -6.60
C GLU A 97 6.43 -12.99 -7.81
N VAL A 98 6.60 -11.73 -8.16
CA VAL A 98 5.94 -11.09 -9.32
C VAL A 98 6.65 -11.51 -10.62
N SER A 99 5.89 -11.72 -11.69
CA SER A 99 6.43 -11.97 -13.04
C SER A 99 7.33 -10.81 -13.52
N LYS A 100 8.17 -11.07 -14.54
CA LYS A 100 9.00 -9.99 -15.14
C LYS A 100 8.13 -8.94 -15.83
N ASP A 101 7.17 -9.38 -16.63
CA ASP A 101 6.31 -8.48 -17.41
C ASP A 101 5.01 -8.19 -16.69
N GLY A 102 4.53 -6.96 -16.82
CA GLY A 102 3.27 -6.50 -16.23
C GLY A 102 3.42 -5.30 -15.34
N TYR A 103 2.42 -5.13 -14.48
CA TYR A 103 2.35 -4.06 -13.50
C TYR A 103 2.11 -4.62 -12.10
N VAL A 104 2.74 -4.03 -11.11
CA VAL A 104 2.54 -4.36 -9.70
C VAL A 104 1.91 -3.18 -8.97
N PHE A 105 0.92 -3.49 -8.12
CA PHE A 105 0.22 -2.55 -7.24
C PHE A 105 0.61 -2.88 -5.80
N ILE A 106 1.43 -2.05 -5.17
CA ILE A 106 1.88 -2.25 -3.79
C ILE A 106 0.92 -1.50 -2.87
N HIS A 107 0.27 -2.22 -1.97
CA HIS A 107 -0.76 -1.68 -1.10
C HIS A 107 -0.56 -2.04 0.37
N ASP A 108 -0.72 -1.06 1.25
CA ASP A 108 -0.70 -1.28 2.69
C ASP A 108 -2.02 -1.94 3.12
N GLY A 109 -1.99 -3.18 3.60
CA GLY A 109 -3.18 -3.90 4.09
C GLY A 109 -3.86 -3.27 5.31
N ALA A 110 -3.30 -2.19 5.84
CA ALA A 110 -3.91 -1.34 6.86
C ALA A 110 -4.67 -0.13 6.28
N ARG A 111 -4.90 -0.08 4.95
CA ARG A 111 -5.78 0.89 4.27
C ARG A 111 -7.01 0.16 3.74
N PRO A 112 -8.08 0.09 4.50
CA PRO A 112 -9.25 -0.72 4.13
C PRO A 112 -10.10 -0.11 3.00
N PHE A 113 -10.00 1.20 2.72
CA PHE A 113 -10.97 1.92 1.89
C PHE A 113 -10.42 2.30 0.50
N ILE A 114 -9.65 1.40 -0.11
CA ILE A 114 -9.40 1.44 -1.56
C ILE A 114 -10.70 1.08 -2.28
N ASP A 115 -10.92 1.63 -3.49
CA ASP A 115 -12.08 1.34 -4.33
C ASP A 115 -11.68 0.99 -5.77
N GLN A 116 -12.64 0.48 -6.56
CA GLN A 116 -12.43 0.08 -7.96
C GLN A 116 -12.03 1.25 -8.85
N GLU A 117 -12.60 2.45 -8.58
CA GLU A 117 -12.29 3.66 -9.33
C GLU A 117 -10.84 4.11 -9.11
N MET A 118 -10.32 3.98 -7.87
CA MET A 118 -8.93 4.28 -7.59
C MET A 118 -7.99 3.28 -8.28
N ILE A 119 -8.31 1.98 -8.25
CA ILE A 119 -7.53 0.95 -8.97
C ILE A 119 -7.50 1.28 -10.46
N ARG A 120 -8.65 1.68 -11.05
CA ARG A 120 -8.75 2.05 -12.47
C ARG A 120 -7.89 3.26 -12.80
N ARG A 121 -8.00 4.36 -12.04
CA ARG A 121 -7.18 5.57 -12.25
C ARG A 121 -5.69 5.26 -12.16
N VAL A 122 -5.27 4.49 -11.15
CA VAL A 122 -3.87 4.10 -10.96
C VAL A 122 -3.39 3.19 -12.12
N TYR A 123 -4.24 2.29 -12.62
CA TYR A 123 -3.93 1.45 -13.77
C TYR A 123 -3.71 2.27 -15.05
N GLU A 124 -4.60 3.21 -15.34
CA GLU A 124 -4.50 4.08 -16.51
C GLU A 124 -3.18 4.86 -16.51
N GLU A 125 -2.79 5.41 -15.35
CA GLU A 125 -1.56 6.21 -15.21
C GLU A 125 -0.29 5.34 -15.21
N VAL A 126 -0.29 4.15 -14.60
CA VAL A 126 0.90 3.29 -14.63
C VAL A 126 1.19 2.74 -16.02
N VAL A 127 0.17 2.50 -16.83
CA VAL A 127 0.33 2.08 -18.22
C VAL A 127 1.05 3.16 -19.05
N GLN A 128 0.76 4.44 -18.79
CA GLN A 128 1.35 5.58 -19.50
C GLN A 128 2.72 5.96 -18.95
N HIS A 129 2.86 6.03 -17.62
CA HIS A 129 4.00 6.63 -16.95
C HIS A 129 4.97 5.63 -16.33
N LYS A 130 4.61 4.32 -16.26
CA LYS A 130 5.39 3.21 -15.71
C LYS A 130 5.59 3.25 -14.19
N ALA A 131 5.31 4.38 -13.54
CA ALA A 131 5.38 4.59 -12.11
C ALA A 131 4.35 5.65 -11.71
N CYS A 132 3.46 5.30 -10.79
CA CYS A 132 2.48 6.23 -10.23
C CYS A 132 2.08 5.84 -8.80
N VAL A 133 1.51 6.78 -8.07
CA VAL A 133 1.12 6.60 -6.68
C VAL A 133 -0.20 7.32 -6.40
N ALA A 134 -1.10 6.65 -5.67
CA ALA A 134 -2.31 7.27 -5.17
C ALA A 134 -1.97 8.25 -4.04
N ASP A 135 -2.53 9.46 -4.09
CA ASP A 135 -2.27 10.51 -3.13
C ASP A 135 -3.39 11.57 -3.08
N MET A 136 -3.33 12.44 -2.09
CA MET A 136 -4.31 13.53 -1.93
C MET A 136 -3.61 14.84 -1.58
N PRO A 137 -4.05 15.97 -2.15
CA PRO A 137 -3.54 17.28 -1.73
C PRO A 137 -3.83 17.51 -0.25
N VAL A 138 -2.91 18.14 0.46
CA VAL A 138 -3.13 18.51 1.87
C VAL A 138 -4.26 19.53 1.97
N LYS A 139 -5.08 19.42 3.03
CA LYS A 139 -6.15 20.39 3.33
C LYS A 139 -5.66 21.52 4.23
N ASP A 140 -4.80 21.17 5.20
CA ASP A 140 -4.30 22.09 6.21
C ASP A 140 -3.03 22.81 5.75
N THR A 141 -2.69 23.90 6.42
CA THR A 141 -1.40 24.56 6.25
C THR A 141 -0.30 23.68 6.86
N ILE A 142 0.73 23.37 6.08
CA ILE A 142 1.87 22.58 6.51
C ILE A 142 3.00 23.52 6.95
N LYS A 143 3.69 23.15 8.04
CA LYS A 143 4.91 23.80 8.50
C LYS A 143 6.07 22.81 8.44
N ILE A 144 7.19 23.23 7.89
CA ILE A 144 8.47 22.58 8.10
C ILE A 144 9.07 23.22 9.36
N VAL A 145 9.55 22.39 10.28
CA VAL A 145 10.04 22.84 11.58
C VAL A 145 11.50 22.44 11.78
N ASP A 146 12.23 23.22 12.57
CA ASP A 146 13.55 22.87 13.06
C ASP A 146 13.50 21.80 14.19
N THR A 147 14.68 21.43 14.70
CA THR A 147 14.80 20.46 15.80
C THR A 147 14.23 20.94 17.13
N SER A 148 13.92 22.22 17.27
CA SER A 148 13.33 22.86 18.45
C SER A 148 11.84 23.19 18.27
N GLU A 149 11.21 22.66 17.21
CA GLU A 149 9.80 22.81 16.86
C GLU A 149 9.39 24.24 16.46
N PHE A 150 10.34 25.10 16.08
CA PHE A 150 10.03 26.39 15.48
C PHE A 150 9.82 26.23 13.97
N ALA A 151 8.86 26.99 13.42
CA ALA A 151 8.54 26.95 11.99
C ALA A 151 9.66 27.61 11.17
N GLU A 152 10.31 26.85 10.30
CA GLU A 152 11.31 27.33 9.33
C GLU A 152 10.67 27.73 8.00
N GLU A 153 9.69 26.94 7.51
CA GLU A 153 9.09 27.16 6.21
C GLU A 153 7.59 26.84 6.22
N THR A 154 6.85 27.55 5.38
CA THR A 154 5.46 27.25 5.08
C THR A 154 5.36 26.99 3.57
N PRO A 155 5.42 25.73 3.11
CA PRO A 155 5.38 25.42 1.69
C PRO A 155 4.02 25.79 1.08
N ASP A 156 4.02 26.10 -0.21
CA ASP A 156 2.79 26.31 -0.97
C ASP A 156 1.94 25.03 -0.94
N ARG A 157 0.82 25.09 -0.24
CA ARG A 157 -0.11 23.99 -0.03
C ARG A 157 -0.58 23.33 -1.35
N SER A 158 -0.69 24.11 -2.43
CA SER A 158 -1.10 23.57 -3.74
C SER A 158 -0.11 22.55 -4.31
N ARG A 159 1.12 22.51 -3.81
CA ARG A 159 2.20 21.62 -4.23
C ARG A 159 2.53 20.52 -3.23
N VAL A 160 1.77 20.41 -2.14
CA VAL A 160 2.00 19.41 -1.08
C VAL A 160 0.90 18.38 -1.10
N TRP A 161 1.29 17.10 -1.18
CA TRP A 161 0.37 15.98 -1.28
C TRP A 161 0.71 14.90 -0.25
N LEU A 162 -0.33 14.22 0.24
CA LEU A 162 -0.24 13.11 1.18
C LEU A 162 -0.21 11.79 0.41
N VAL A 163 0.92 11.11 0.47
CA VAL A 163 1.11 9.84 -0.22
C VAL A 163 0.27 8.73 0.42
N GLN A 164 -0.42 7.99 -0.42
CA GLN A 164 -1.23 6.83 -0.05
C GLN A 164 -0.69 5.56 -0.74
N THR A 165 -1.50 4.52 -0.76
CA THR A 165 -1.36 3.34 -1.58
C THR A 165 -2.74 3.01 -2.20
N PRO A 166 -2.80 2.36 -3.39
CA PRO A 166 -1.71 1.63 -4.05
C PRO A 166 -0.68 2.53 -4.70
N GLN A 167 0.56 2.06 -4.72
CA GLN A 167 1.65 2.57 -5.54
C GLN A 167 1.89 1.57 -6.65
N ALA A 168 1.84 1.98 -7.90
CA ALA A 168 1.89 1.06 -9.03
C ALA A 168 3.07 1.34 -9.97
N PHE A 169 3.68 0.25 -10.42
CA PHE A 169 4.90 0.30 -11.21
C PHE A 169 4.92 -0.76 -12.31
N GLU A 170 5.63 -0.49 -13.41
CA GLU A 170 6.07 -1.53 -14.32
C GLU A 170 7.02 -2.48 -13.57
N ASN A 171 6.80 -3.80 -13.68
CA ASN A 171 7.49 -4.81 -12.86
C ASN A 171 9.01 -4.72 -12.95
N ASN A 172 9.57 -4.62 -14.16
CA ASN A 172 11.02 -4.52 -14.35
C ASN A 172 11.61 -3.24 -13.77
N LEU A 173 10.87 -2.12 -13.84
CA LEU A 173 11.31 -0.84 -13.31
C LEU A 173 11.50 -0.90 -11.80
N ILE A 174 10.47 -1.36 -11.08
CA ILE A 174 10.52 -1.37 -9.62
C ILE A 174 11.48 -2.45 -9.09
N LYS A 175 11.55 -3.63 -9.74
CA LYS A 175 12.52 -4.67 -9.36
C LYS A 175 13.95 -4.17 -9.48
N ASN A 176 14.31 -3.56 -10.60
CA ASN A 176 15.63 -2.98 -10.78
C ASN A 176 15.96 -1.92 -9.72
N ALA A 177 15.00 -1.06 -9.36
CA ALA A 177 15.20 -0.07 -8.32
C ALA A 177 15.46 -0.72 -6.95
N TYR A 178 14.72 -1.78 -6.61
CA TYR A 178 14.90 -2.52 -5.37
C TYR A 178 16.19 -3.35 -5.32
N GLU A 179 16.60 -3.96 -6.44
CA GLU A 179 17.88 -4.67 -6.54
C GLU A 179 19.04 -3.72 -6.21
N ILE A 180 19.08 -2.55 -6.83
CA ILE A 180 20.10 -1.52 -6.57
C ILE A 180 20.00 -0.98 -5.12
N LEU A 181 18.78 -0.77 -4.59
CA LEU A 181 18.58 -0.31 -3.21
C LEU A 181 19.23 -1.27 -2.21
N LEU A 182 19.01 -2.57 -2.39
CA LEU A 182 19.46 -3.59 -1.45
C LEU A 182 20.96 -3.90 -1.50
N GLU A 183 21.66 -3.47 -2.56
CA GLU A 183 23.11 -3.54 -2.65
C GLU A 183 23.81 -2.43 -1.85
N LYS A 184 23.07 -1.43 -1.36
CA LYS A 184 23.60 -0.27 -0.67
C LYS A 184 23.30 -0.40 0.84
N GLU A 185 24.31 -0.12 1.69
CA GLU A 185 24.24 -0.33 3.14
C GLU A 185 23.33 0.66 3.89
N GLU A 186 23.05 1.84 3.33
CA GLU A 186 22.23 2.87 4.00
C GLU A 186 21.27 3.60 3.05
N TYR A 187 19.98 3.25 3.13
CA TYR A 187 18.91 4.08 2.53
C TYR A 187 17.73 4.23 3.47
N SER A 188 17.46 5.46 3.86
CA SER A 188 16.18 5.81 4.46
C SER A 188 15.16 6.05 3.34
N VAL A 189 14.28 5.07 3.12
CA VAL A 189 13.14 5.17 2.20
C VAL A 189 11.84 4.95 2.96
N THR A 190 10.86 5.79 2.71
CA THR A 190 9.57 5.75 3.42
C THR A 190 8.49 5.05 2.60
N ASP A 191 8.62 5.03 1.26
CA ASP A 191 7.67 4.41 0.34
C ASP A 191 8.35 3.93 -0.96
N ASP A 192 7.58 3.30 -1.84
CA ASP A 192 8.09 2.66 -3.05
C ASP A 192 8.35 3.69 -4.16
N ALA A 193 7.61 4.80 -4.16
CA ALA A 193 7.84 5.92 -5.07
C ALA A 193 9.22 6.55 -4.83
N MET A 194 9.56 6.79 -3.56
CA MET A 194 10.88 7.31 -3.17
C MET A 194 12.02 6.38 -3.61
N VAL A 195 11.82 5.06 -3.61
CA VAL A 195 12.82 4.11 -4.15
C VAL A 195 13.09 4.41 -5.62
N VAL A 196 12.03 4.54 -6.43
CA VAL A 196 12.17 4.85 -7.87
C VAL A 196 12.81 6.22 -8.08
N GLU A 197 12.41 7.23 -7.31
CA GLU A 197 12.93 8.60 -7.41
C GLU A 197 14.40 8.69 -7.03
N LYS A 198 14.78 8.15 -5.86
CA LYS A 198 16.16 8.26 -5.36
C LYS A 198 17.15 7.34 -6.08
N ILE A 199 16.72 6.12 -6.45
CA ILE A 199 17.61 5.12 -7.04
C ILE A 199 17.75 5.29 -8.53
N LEU A 200 16.63 5.54 -9.24
CA LEU A 200 16.62 5.63 -10.70
C LEU A 200 16.55 7.07 -11.23
N GLY A 201 16.39 8.06 -10.38
CA GLY A 201 16.19 9.45 -10.78
C GLY A 201 14.93 9.69 -11.62
N LYS A 202 13.95 8.79 -11.54
CA LYS A 202 12.71 8.87 -12.34
C LYS A 202 11.60 9.55 -11.58
N LYS A 203 10.85 10.38 -12.30
CA LYS A 203 9.64 11.01 -11.74
C LYS A 203 8.54 9.97 -11.62
N VAL A 204 7.77 10.06 -10.52
CA VAL A 204 6.58 9.25 -10.25
C VAL A 204 5.35 10.13 -10.43
N LYS A 205 4.33 9.60 -11.14
CA LYS A 205 3.09 10.32 -11.40
C LYS A 205 2.17 10.25 -10.18
N LEU A 206 1.68 11.41 -9.71
CA LEU A 206 0.68 11.48 -8.65
C LEU A 206 -0.72 11.25 -9.23
N VAL A 207 -1.50 10.39 -8.58
CA VAL A 207 -2.86 9.99 -9.00
C VAL A 207 -3.83 10.25 -7.86
N ARG A 208 -4.93 10.95 -8.16
CA ARG A 208 -5.90 11.27 -7.12
C ARG A 208 -6.47 10.01 -6.46
N GLY A 209 -6.19 9.85 -5.17
CA GLY A 209 -6.70 8.82 -4.28
C GLY A 209 -8.05 9.17 -3.68
N SER A 210 -8.22 8.96 -2.38
CA SER A 210 -9.41 9.33 -1.61
C SER A 210 -9.02 9.76 -0.19
N TYR A 211 -9.69 10.76 0.37
CA TYR A 211 -9.53 11.10 1.81
C TYR A 211 -10.07 10.02 2.73
N GLU A 212 -10.95 9.15 2.24
CA GLU A 212 -11.43 7.98 2.98
C GLU A 212 -10.40 6.85 3.04
N ASN A 213 -9.43 6.82 2.10
CA ASN A 213 -8.38 5.80 2.05
C ASN A 213 -7.32 6.03 3.13
N ILE A 214 -7.79 6.17 4.37
CA ILE A 214 -6.96 6.35 5.56
C ILE A 214 -6.13 5.09 5.86
N LYS A 215 -5.00 5.29 6.53
CA LYS A 215 -4.18 4.19 7.04
C LYS A 215 -4.48 4.01 8.52
N ILE A 216 -4.99 2.85 8.90
CA ILE A 216 -5.18 2.51 10.32
C ILE A 216 -3.81 2.46 10.99
N THR A 217 -3.60 3.37 11.95
CA THR A 217 -2.30 3.58 12.59
C THR A 217 -2.43 3.74 14.10
N THR A 218 -3.51 4.37 14.55
CA THR A 218 -3.87 4.62 15.95
C THR A 218 -5.26 4.06 16.24
N PRO A 219 -5.64 3.91 17.53
CA PRO A 219 -6.99 3.46 17.90
C PRO A 219 -8.10 4.34 17.33
N GLU A 220 -7.92 5.65 17.29
CA GLU A 220 -8.90 6.61 16.79
C GLU A 220 -9.19 6.38 15.28
N ASP A 221 -8.21 5.90 14.52
CA ASP A 221 -8.41 5.55 13.12
C ASP A 221 -9.44 4.41 12.94
N LEU A 222 -9.57 3.50 13.93
CA LEU A 222 -10.58 2.43 13.90
C LEU A 222 -11.99 2.99 14.07
N ASP A 223 -12.17 3.98 14.92
CA ASP A 223 -13.47 4.63 15.11
C ASP A 223 -13.90 5.35 13.82
N ILE A 224 -12.99 6.11 13.24
CA ILE A 224 -13.20 6.78 11.94
C ILE A 224 -13.52 5.74 10.85
N ALA A 225 -12.76 4.66 10.80
CA ALA A 225 -12.99 3.56 9.86
C ALA A 225 -14.37 2.90 10.06
N GLY A 226 -14.84 2.79 11.30
CA GLY A 226 -16.18 2.31 11.61
C GLY A 226 -17.29 3.19 10.98
N VAL A 227 -17.07 4.50 10.93
CA VAL A 227 -18.00 5.44 10.26
C VAL A 227 -17.97 5.24 8.75
N PHE A 228 -16.79 5.20 8.12
CA PHE A 228 -16.67 5.01 6.67
C PHE A 228 -17.26 3.67 6.22
N ALA A 229 -17.01 2.59 6.94
CA ALA A 229 -17.55 1.28 6.60
C ALA A 229 -19.10 1.22 6.69
N LYS A 230 -19.74 2.04 7.54
CA LYS A 230 -21.21 2.16 7.58
C LYS A 230 -21.76 2.94 6.38
N ILE A 231 -21.02 3.94 5.90
CA ILE A 231 -21.43 4.74 4.74
C ILE A 231 -21.37 3.91 3.46
N GLN A 232 -20.31 3.11 3.28
CA GLN A 232 -20.12 2.27 2.09
C GLN A 232 -21.11 1.08 1.99
N LYS A 233 -21.79 0.71 3.11
CA LYS A 233 -22.83 -0.34 3.11
C LYS A 233 -24.22 0.18 2.73
N LYS A 234 -24.41 1.48 2.58
CA LYS A 234 -25.67 2.10 2.15
C LYS A 234 -25.71 2.28 0.64
#